data_4096bee9cb400410db7d9241c2f1eccf
#
_entry.id   4096bee9cb400410db7d9241c2f1eccf
#
_cell.length_a   1.000
_cell.length_b   1.000
_cell.length_c   1.000
_cell.angle_alpha   90.00
_cell.angle_beta   90.00
_cell.angle_gamma   90.00
#
_symmetry.space_group_name_H-M   'P 1'
#
loop_
_entity.id
_entity.type
_entity.pdbx_description
1 polymer ?
#
loop_
_entity_poly.entity_id
_entity_poly.type
_entity_poly.pdbx_seq_one_letter_code
_entity_poly.pdbx_strand_id
1 'polypeptide(L)'
;MIDSLPRREREIFELLCSAGEATAAEVRAAMKDPPSYSAVRTLLARLEARGVIKHRVADQAYVYASAKQPAKVRESALKSMVKTFFDGSAANAATALLGLTKSLSADEAEALLKAIREAEERE
;
A
#
# COMPACT_ATOMS: atom_id res chain seq x y z
N MET A 1 7.09 4.43 -8.05
CA MET A 1 7.97 4.53 -6.87
C MET A 1 7.94 3.27 -6.01
N ILE A 2 6.80 2.82 -5.57
CA ILE A 2 6.70 1.59 -4.77
C ILE A 2 7.17 0.38 -5.58
N ASP A 3 6.83 0.34 -6.86
CA ASP A 3 7.24 -0.74 -7.77
C ASP A 3 8.74 -0.80 -7.99
N SER A 4 9.46 0.29 -7.70
CA SER A 4 10.90 0.36 -7.87
C SER A 4 11.69 0.03 -6.60
N LEU A 5 11.01 -0.33 -5.52
CA LEU A 5 11.70 -0.69 -4.28
C LEU A 5 12.47 -2.00 -4.46
N PRO A 6 13.70 -2.09 -3.91
CA PRO A 6 14.41 -3.36 -3.87
C PRO A 6 13.59 -4.43 -3.15
N ARG A 7 13.83 -5.69 -3.48
CA ARG A 7 13.01 -6.81 -3.02
C ARG A 7 12.77 -6.85 -1.51
N ARG A 8 13.82 -6.71 -0.70
CA ARG A 8 13.68 -6.75 0.76
C ARG A 8 12.94 -5.54 1.31
N GLU A 9 13.19 -4.37 0.74
CA GLU A 9 12.48 -3.16 1.15
C GLU A 9 11.00 -3.26 0.79
N ARG A 10 10.68 -3.83 -0.38
CA ARG A 10 9.29 -4.07 -0.77
C ARG A 10 8.61 -5.03 0.17
N GLU A 11 9.28 -6.12 0.55
CA GLU A 11 8.73 -7.10 1.49
C GLU A 11 8.35 -6.42 2.81
N ILE A 12 9.24 -5.60 3.35
CA ILE A 12 9.00 -4.89 4.60
C ILE A 12 7.84 -3.90 4.45
N PHE A 13 7.81 -3.15 3.35
CA PHE A 13 6.74 -2.19 3.10
C PHE A 13 5.38 -2.88 3.05
N GLU A 14 5.29 -4.01 2.35
CA GLU A 14 4.04 -4.78 2.26
C GLU A 14 3.62 -5.36 3.61
N LEU A 15 4.57 -5.82 4.42
CA LEU A 15 4.29 -6.29 5.77
C LEU A 15 3.70 -5.18 6.64
N LEU A 16 4.26 -3.97 6.55
CA LEU A 16 3.74 -2.83 7.31
C LEU A 16 2.36 -2.41 6.85
N CYS A 17 2.10 -2.46 5.54
CA CYS A 17 0.77 -2.15 5.01
C CYS A 17 -0.27 -3.14 5.54
N SER A 18 0.08 -4.44 5.61
CA SER A 18 -0.82 -5.47 6.11
C SER A 18 -1.04 -5.39 7.62
N ALA A 19 0.02 -5.12 8.38
CA ALA A 19 -0.04 -5.08 9.84
C ALA A 19 -0.63 -3.77 10.38
N GLY A 20 -0.60 -2.71 9.58
CA GLY A 20 -0.95 -1.37 10.04
C GLY A 20 0.24 -0.68 10.67
N GLU A 21 0.80 -1.26 11.72
CA GLU A 21 2.06 -0.79 12.32
C GLU A 21 2.78 -1.95 12.98
N ALA A 22 4.11 -1.83 13.12
CA ALA A 22 4.93 -2.87 13.74
C ALA A 22 6.29 -2.31 14.17
N THR A 23 6.87 -2.94 15.18
CA THR A 23 8.26 -2.65 15.57
C THR A 23 9.21 -3.40 14.63
N ALA A 24 10.50 -3.03 14.68
CA ALA A 24 11.52 -3.71 13.87
C ALA A 24 11.58 -5.22 14.18
N ALA A 25 11.44 -5.58 15.46
CA ALA A 25 11.43 -6.99 15.86
C ALA A 25 10.24 -7.74 15.27
N GLU A 26 9.06 -7.11 15.29
CA GLU A 26 7.84 -7.69 14.72
C GLU A 26 7.96 -7.84 13.20
N VAL A 27 8.51 -6.83 12.53
CA VAL A 27 8.76 -6.90 11.08
C VAL A 27 9.68 -8.08 10.77
N ARG A 28 10.80 -8.18 11.49
CA ARG A 28 11.75 -9.28 11.28
C ARG A 28 11.11 -10.64 11.46
N ALA A 29 10.29 -10.78 12.50
CA ALA A 29 9.61 -12.04 12.80
C ALA A 29 8.65 -12.47 11.69
N ALA A 30 8.09 -11.50 10.97
CA ALA A 30 7.15 -11.77 9.88
C ALA A 30 7.83 -11.98 8.53
N MET A 31 9.12 -11.68 8.42
CA MET A 31 9.86 -11.83 7.16
C MET A 31 10.20 -13.28 6.87
N LYS A 32 10.22 -13.63 5.60
CA LYS A 32 10.68 -14.93 5.13
C LYS A 32 12.21 -14.91 5.05
N ASP A 33 12.87 -15.89 5.69
CA ASP A 33 14.33 -15.94 5.78
C ASP A 33 14.90 -14.59 6.20
N PRO A 34 14.56 -14.10 7.40
CA PRO A 34 14.90 -12.74 7.77
C PRO A 34 16.40 -12.52 7.90
N PRO A 35 16.89 -11.35 7.49
CA PRO A 35 18.27 -10.97 7.75
C PRO A 35 18.43 -10.64 9.23
N SER A 36 19.64 -10.20 9.64
CA SER A 36 19.87 -9.83 11.04
C SER A 36 18.97 -8.66 11.43
N TYR A 37 18.74 -8.52 12.75
CA TYR A 37 17.99 -7.39 13.29
C TYR A 37 18.58 -6.05 12.84
N SER A 38 19.91 -5.94 12.87
CA SER A 38 20.62 -4.75 12.42
C SER A 38 20.32 -4.43 10.95
N ALA A 39 20.32 -5.46 10.09
CA ALA A 39 20.01 -5.30 8.67
C ALA A 39 18.56 -4.84 8.47
N VAL A 40 17.62 -5.37 9.23
CA VAL A 40 16.22 -4.95 9.16
C VAL A 40 16.10 -3.47 9.53
N ARG A 41 16.78 -3.04 10.57
CA ARG A 41 16.76 -1.62 10.97
C ARG A 41 17.32 -0.72 9.88
N THR A 42 18.37 -1.16 9.20
CA THR A 42 18.94 -0.41 8.07
C THR A 42 17.95 -0.30 6.92
N LEU A 43 17.25 -1.40 6.61
CA LEU A 43 16.24 -1.39 5.56
C LEU A 43 15.07 -0.47 5.91
N LEU A 44 14.64 -0.47 7.16
CA LEU A 44 13.58 0.43 7.64
C LEU A 44 14.02 1.89 7.53
N ALA A 45 15.27 2.19 7.88
CA ALA A 45 15.80 3.55 7.75
C ALA A 45 15.81 4.01 6.29
N ARG A 46 16.15 3.12 5.36
CA ARG A 46 16.12 3.43 3.93
C ARG A 46 14.71 3.71 3.44
N LEU A 47 13.74 2.91 3.86
CA LEU A 47 12.34 3.13 3.51
C LEU A 47 11.83 4.46 4.05
N GLU A 48 12.20 4.79 5.27
CA GLU A 48 11.81 6.07 5.88
C GLU A 48 12.45 7.24 5.13
N ALA A 49 13.72 7.11 4.74
CA ALA A 49 14.41 8.13 3.95
C ALA A 49 13.74 8.34 2.58
N ARG A 50 13.15 7.29 2.02
CA ARG A 50 12.39 7.38 0.76
C ARG A 50 11.00 8.01 0.97
N GLY A 51 10.57 8.18 2.22
CA GLY A 51 9.26 8.78 2.52
C GLY A 51 8.07 7.84 2.40
N VAL A 52 8.30 6.53 2.26
CA VAL A 52 7.20 5.57 2.10
C VAL A 52 6.73 4.98 3.43
N ILE A 53 7.53 5.11 4.47
CA ILE A 53 7.14 4.75 5.85
C ILE A 53 7.50 5.86 6.80
N LYS A 54 6.94 5.79 8.00
CA LYS A 54 7.21 6.72 9.10
C LYS A 54 7.28 5.93 10.40
N HIS A 55 7.79 6.54 11.46
CA HIS A 55 7.81 5.90 12.77
C HIS A 55 7.37 6.87 13.85
N ARG A 56 6.93 6.28 14.96
CA ARG A 56 6.71 6.99 16.22
C ARG A 56 7.41 6.22 17.33
N VAL A 57 7.64 6.85 18.44
CA VAL A 57 8.24 6.19 19.61
C VAL A 57 7.12 5.79 20.56
N ALA A 58 7.10 4.51 20.97
CA ALA A 58 6.16 4.00 21.94
C ALA A 58 6.88 2.97 22.80
N ASP A 59 6.78 3.11 24.12
CA ASP A 59 7.42 2.18 25.08
C ASP A 59 8.92 1.98 24.78
N GLN A 60 9.63 3.07 24.47
CA GLN A 60 11.06 3.09 24.17
C GLN A 60 11.45 2.33 22.90
N ALA A 61 10.47 2.04 22.04
CA ALA A 61 10.72 1.37 20.77
C ALA A 61 10.15 2.20 19.62
N TYR A 62 10.72 2.04 18.44
CA TYR A 62 10.18 2.65 17.22
C TYR A 62 9.07 1.74 16.69
N VAL A 63 7.92 2.33 16.42
CA VAL A 63 6.79 1.66 15.79
C VAL A 63 6.64 2.26 14.40
N TYR A 64 6.79 1.42 13.38
CA TYR A 64 6.78 1.85 11.98
C TYR A 64 5.41 1.62 11.35
N ALA A 65 5.04 2.47 10.42
CA ALA A 65 3.81 2.35 9.66
C ALA A 65 4.04 2.91 8.25
N SER A 66 3.22 2.49 7.30
CA SER A 66 3.28 3.07 5.95
C SER A 66 2.88 4.55 6.04
N ALA A 67 3.58 5.39 5.28
CA ALA A 67 3.22 6.80 5.15
C ALA A 67 2.17 6.92 4.05
N LYS A 68 1.20 7.83 4.24
CA LYS A 68 0.20 8.10 3.22
C LYS A 68 0.88 8.71 2.00
N GLN A 69 0.72 8.07 0.86
CA GLN A 69 1.31 8.55 -0.37
C GLN A 69 0.47 9.70 -0.95
N PRO A 70 1.12 10.67 -1.62
CA PRO A 70 0.38 11.73 -2.30
C PRO A 70 -0.61 11.14 -3.32
N ALA A 71 -1.72 11.84 -3.53
CA ALA A 71 -2.75 11.38 -4.46
C ALA A 71 -2.20 11.08 -5.85
N LYS A 72 -1.29 11.91 -6.33
CA LYS A 72 -0.65 11.72 -7.64
C LYS A 72 0.11 10.40 -7.74
N VAL A 73 0.82 10.01 -6.67
CA VAL A 73 1.57 8.75 -6.64
C VAL A 73 0.59 7.57 -6.61
N ARG A 74 -0.48 7.66 -5.82
CA ARG A 74 -1.51 6.62 -5.75
C ARG A 74 -2.19 6.42 -7.11
N GLU A 75 -2.51 7.51 -7.80
CA GLU A 75 -3.12 7.46 -9.13
C GLU A 75 -2.20 6.80 -10.16
N SER A 76 -0.92 7.15 -10.11
CA SER A 76 0.08 6.56 -11.02
C SER A 76 0.20 5.05 -10.80
N ALA A 77 0.25 4.62 -9.54
CA ALA A 77 0.33 3.19 -9.22
C ALA A 77 -0.93 2.44 -9.69
N LEU A 78 -2.09 3.05 -9.51
CA LEU A 78 -3.36 2.46 -9.93
C LEU A 78 -3.42 2.34 -11.46
N LYS A 79 -3.04 3.38 -12.18
CA LYS A 79 -2.99 3.34 -13.65
C LYS A 79 -2.09 2.22 -14.16
N SER A 80 -0.93 2.07 -13.54
CA SER A 80 0.03 1.03 -13.91
C SER A 80 -0.56 -0.36 -13.71
N MET A 81 -1.22 -0.58 -12.58
CA MET A 81 -1.87 -1.85 -12.25
C MET A 81 -2.99 -2.18 -13.23
N VAL A 82 -3.84 -1.22 -13.53
CA VAL A 82 -4.95 -1.40 -14.47
C VAL A 82 -4.43 -1.72 -15.87
N LYS A 83 -3.38 -1.02 -16.30
CA LYS A 83 -2.75 -1.27 -17.60
C LYS A 83 -2.15 -2.69 -17.66
N THR A 84 -1.43 -3.09 -16.61
CA THR A 84 -0.70 -4.36 -16.59
C THR A 84 -1.63 -5.57 -16.50
N PHE A 85 -2.63 -5.51 -15.62
CA PHE A 85 -3.45 -6.68 -15.31
C PHE A 85 -4.85 -6.66 -15.92
N PHE A 86 -5.33 -5.52 -16.39
CA PHE A 86 -6.69 -5.37 -16.91
C PHE A 86 -6.74 -4.71 -18.28
N ASP A 87 -5.63 -4.76 -19.02
CA ASP A 87 -5.52 -4.22 -20.38
C ASP A 87 -6.03 -2.77 -20.50
N GLY A 88 -5.85 -1.98 -19.46
CA GLY A 88 -6.30 -0.59 -19.43
C GLY A 88 -7.79 -0.40 -19.13
N SER A 89 -8.52 -1.48 -18.86
CA SER A 89 -9.97 -1.38 -18.59
C SER A 89 -10.25 -1.09 -17.12
N ALA A 90 -10.64 0.14 -16.83
CA ALA A 90 -11.07 0.53 -15.49
C ALA A 90 -12.33 -0.24 -15.07
N ALA A 91 -13.23 -0.50 -16.00
CA ALA A 91 -14.45 -1.25 -15.71
C ALA A 91 -14.15 -2.68 -15.26
N ASN A 92 -13.22 -3.35 -15.94
CA ASN A 92 -12.83 -4.71 -15.56
C ASN A 92 -12.13 -4.72 -14.20
N ALA A 93 -11.27 -3.75 -13.96
CA ALA A 93 -10.57 -3.65 -12.67
C ALA A 93 -11.56 -3.39 -11.52
N ALA A 94 -12.50 -2.47 -11.72
CA ALA A 94 -13.51 -2.15 -10.70
C ALA A 94 -14.42 -3.34 -10.42
N THR A 95 -14.83 -4.06 -11.47
CA THR A 95 -15.68 -5.25 -11.33
C THR A 95 -14.94 -6.34 -10.54
N ALA A 96 -13.68 -6.57 -10.86
CA ALA A 96 -12.86 -7.54 -10.14
C ALA A 96 -12.71 -7.17 -8.67
N LEU A 97 -12.45 -5.89 -8.39
CA LEU A 97 -12.31 -5.40 -7.03
C LEU A 97 -13.60 -5.61 -6.23
N LEU A 98 -14.75 -5.29 -6.82
CA LEU A 98 -16.04 -5.48 -6.16
C LEU A 98 -16.32 -6.96 -5.90
N GLY A 99 -15.90 -7.84 -6.81
CA GLY A 99 -16.05 -9.28 -6.63
C GLY A 99 -15.26 -9.83 -5.46
N LEU A 100 -14.16 -9.16 -5.08
CA LEU A 100 -13.34 -9.54 -3.92
C LEU A 100 -13.84 -8.93 -2.62
N THR A 101 -14.70 -7.93 -2.70
CA THR A 101 -15.21 -7.20 -1.55
C THR A 101 -16.38 -7.97 -0.93
N LYS A 102 -16.31 -8.22 0.37
CA LYS A 102 -17.38 -8.98 1.07
C LYS A 102 -18.66 -8.18 1.21
N SER A 103 -18.54 -6.88 1.46
CA SER A 103 -19.70 -6.00 1.61
C SER A 103 -19.28 -4.55 1.42
N LEU A 104 -20.25 -3.73 1.02
CA LEU A 104 -20.09 -2.28 0.94
C LEU A 104 -21.11 -1.63 1.86
N SER A 105 -20.73 -0.57 2.55
CA SER A 105 -21.69 0.25 3.28
C SER A 105 -22.55 0.99 2.28
N ALA A 106 -23.73 1.49 2.74
CA ALA A 106 -24.60 2.29 1.90
C ALA A 106 -23.89 3.55 1.39
N ASP A 107 -23.06 4.17 2.23
CA ASP A 107 -22.31 5.37 1.87
C ASP A 107 -21.26 5.07 0.81
N GLU A 108 -20.57 3.96 0.93
CA GLU A 108 -19.57 3.53 -0.07
C GLU A 108 -20.22 3.22 -1.42
N ALA A 109 -21.34 2.52 -1.40
CA ALA A 109 -22.09 2.20 -2.62
C ALA A 109 -22.56 3.47 -3.33
N GLU A 110 -23.07 4.42 -2.56
CA GLU A 110 -23.53 5.71 -3.11
C GLU A 110 -22.39 6.51 -3.71
N ALA A 111 -21.22 6.53 -3.03
CA ALA A 111 -20.04 7.21 -3.54
C ALA A 111 -19.55 6.57 -4.87
N LEU A 112 -19.60 5.24 -4.97
CA LEU A 112 -19.22 4.54 -6.19
C LEU A 112 -20.17 4.86 -7.34
N LEU A 113 -21.46 4.86 -7.09
CA LEU A 113 -22.46 5.19 -8.12
C LEU A 113 -22.28 6.63 -8.62
N LYS A 114 -21.98 7.55 -7.71
CA LYS A 114 -21.69 8.94 -8.08
C LYS A 114 -20.43 9.01 -8.97
N ALA A 115 -19.38 8.29 -8.61
CA ALA A 115 -18.14 8.26 -9.39
C ALA A 115 -18.38 7.71 -10.81
N ILE A 116 -19.21 6.68 -10.92
CA ILE A 116 -19.58 6.10 -12.21
C ILE A 116 -20.29 7.12 -13.09
N ARG A 117 -21.25 7.84 -12.54
CA ARG A 117 -21.99 8.86 -13.29
C ARG A 117 -21.09 10.00 -13.75
N GLU A 118 -20.18 10.44 -12.88
CA GLU A 118 -19.22 11.49 -13.23
C GLU A 118 -18.30 11.04 -14.35
N ALA A 119 -17.88 9.77 -14.35
CA ALA A 119 -17.04 9.21 -15.40
C ALA A 119 -17.77 9.17 -16.76
N GLU A 120 -19.06 8.84 -16.74
CA GLU A 120 -19.88 8.86 -17.95
C GLU A 120 -20.00 10.26 -18.56
N GLU A 121 -20.05 11.28 -17.71
CA GLU A 121 -20.20 12.67 -18.13
C GLU A 121 -18.92 13.32 -18.66
N ARG A 122 -17.78 12.66 -18.50
CA ARG A 122 -16.48 13.22 -18.90
C ARG A 122 -16.18 13.13 -20.41
N GLU A 123 -17.01 12.55 -21.16
CA GLU A 123 -16.79 12.45 -22.60
C GLU A 123 -17.13 13.73 -23.38
#